data_126afa08946c84cd0060303fcfaba4c1
#
_entry.id   126afa08946c84cd0060303fcfaba4c1
#
_cell.length_a   1.000
_cell.length_b   1.000
_cell.length_c   1.000
_cell.angle_alpha   90.00
_cell.angle_beta   90.00
_cell.angle_gamma   90.00
#
_symmetry.space_group_name_H-M   'P 1'
#
loop_
_entity.id
_entity.type
_entity.pdbx_description
1 polymer ?
#
loop_
_entity_poly.entity_id
_entity_poly.type
_entity_poly.pdbx_seq_one_letter_code
_entity_poly.pdbx_strand_id
1 'polypeptide(L)'
;MAIEELTSLISDQTFGIWFLIGAALVFWMQAGFAMVETGFTRAKNAGNIIMKNLMDFCIGTVVFIVIGFSLLLGEDLLGFIGKPGFDIFTAYDNFNFSSFVFNLVFCATTATIVSGAMAERTKFLSYCVYSGVISALVYPIEAHWIWGGGWLAQLGFHDFAGSCCIHMVGGISAIIGAKILGPRIGKFVKDENGKVVKVNAFPGHSIPLGAPGVFILWFGWYGFNGAACTTIEDLGSVFLTTTVAPAIATVTCMVFTWIKYGKPDVSMCLNASLAGLVAITASCDVTDAAGAIVIGIVAGLLVVFGVWLLDYKLHIDDPVGAVAVHMMNGIWGTIAVGLFATSKAPGYAIAIESGAIKAEGLFYGGGFTQLGLQLLGFVSVAAWAAVCMTIVFFVIKATIGLRATEEEEIKGLDICEHGLTSAYAGFELGTAGMPDITYEDVVSVGSESMENSVPAMIKTSDIPDENKITKVEILMKQERFEKLKKAMNDIGVTGMTVTQVLGCGAQKGAPEYYRGVQMEMQLLPKVQVEMVISKVPVMDVINAARKVLYTGHIGDGKIFVYDVENVVKVRTGETGYDALQGEDD
;
A
#
# COMPACT_ATOMS: atom_id res chain seq x y z
N MET A 1 48.77 -24.48 7.60
CA MET A 1 47.33 -24.48 7.64
C MET A 1 46.85 -25.81 7.11
N ALA A 2 46.11 -26.59 7.88
CA ALA A 2 45.56 -27.84 7.42
C ALA A 2 44.55 -27.60 6.29
N ILE A 3 44.33 -28.58 5.41
CA ILE A 3 43.36 -28.45 4.30
C ILE A 3 41.97 -28.10 4.85
N GLU A 4 41.58 -28.66 5.99
CA GLU A 4 40.32 -28.37 6.65
C GLU A 4 40.21 -26.90 7.11
N GLU A 5 41.29 -26.34 7.67
CA GLU A 5 41.29 -24.90 8.06
C GLU A 5 41.19 -23.99 6.84
N LEU A 6 41.84 -24.34 5.71
CA LEU A 6 41.73 -23.58 4.49
C LEU A 6 40.32 -23.67 3.89
N THR A 7 39.70 -24.85 3.92
CA THR A 7 38.34 -25.05 3.43
C THR A 7 37.33 -24.27 4.27
N SER A 8 37.42 -24.30 5.61
CA SER A 8 36.60 -23.51 6.50
C SER A 8 36.76 -22.01 6.23
N LEU A 9 38.00 -21.52 6.14
CA LEU A 9 38.26 -20.12 5.85
C LEU A 9 37.67 -19.65 4.53
N ILE A 10 37.78 -20.45 3.46
CA ILE A 10 37.21 -20.15 2.14
C ILE A 10 35.67 -20.11 2.25
N SER A 11 35.07 -21.09 2.94
CA SER A 11 33.63 -21.15 3.16
C SER A 11 33.14 -19.89 3.92
N ASP A 12 33.77 -19.57 5.03
CA ASP A 12 33.41 -18.41 5.85
C ASP A 12 33.51 -17.09 5.08
N GLN A 13 34.55 -16.92 4.27
CA GLN A 13 34.70 -15.73 3.42
C GLN A 13 33.62 -15.68 2.33
N THR A 14 33.34 -16.82 1.70
CA THR A 14 32.33 -16.88 0.62
C THR A 14 30.93 -16.57 1.12
N PHE A 15 30.53 -17.20 2.22
CA PHE A 15 29.21 -16.96 2.82
C PHE A 15 29.12 -15.58 3.52
N GLY A 16 30.22 -15.08 4.05
CA GLY A 16 30.28 -13.71 4.57
C GLY A 16 30.02 -12.64 3.48
N ILE A 17 30.60 -12.83 2.28
CA ILE A 17 30.33 -11.96 1.12
C ILE A 17 28.87 -12.13 0.66
N TRP A 18 28.38 -13.38 0.57
CA TRP A 18 27.00 -13.66 0.19
C TRP A 18 25.99 -13.02 1.15
N PHE A 19 26.26 -13.05 2.44
CA PHE A 19 25.43 -12.42 3.45
C PHE A 19 25.27 -10.90 3.24
N LEU A 20 26.36 -10.21 2.90
CA LEU A 20 26.31 -8.77 2.57
C LEU A 20 25.59 -8.49 1.24
N ILE A 21 25.79 -9.35 0.23
CA ILE A 21 25.03 -9.27 -1.03
C ILE A 21 23.53 -9.45 -0.73
N GLY A 22 23.16 -10.42 0.10
CA GLY A 22 21.80 -10.64 0.55
C GLY A 22 21.22 -9.41 1.25
N ALA A 23 21.97 -8.78 2.14
CA ALA A 23 21.55 -7.53 2.78
C ALA A 23 21.29 -6.41 1.75
N ALA A 24 22.16 -6.28 0.73
CA ALA A 24 21.97 -5.32 -0.35
C ALA A 24 20.73 -5.63 -1.22
N LEU A 25 20.45 -6.92 -1.48
CA LEU A 25 19.24 -7.35 -2.18
C LEU A 25 17.97 -7.00 -1.38
N VAL A 26 17.98 -7.21 -0.06
CA VAL A 26 16.85 -6.82 0.81
C VAL A 26 16.70 -5.30 0.88
N PHE A 27 17.79 -4.53 0.95
CA PHE A 27 17.71 -3.07 0.83
C PHE A 27 17.03 -2.64 -0.47
N TRP A 28 17.36 -3.29 -1.58
CA TRP A 28 16.74 -3.00 -2.89
C TRP A 28 15.23 -3.25 -2.90
N MET A 29 14.71 -4.12 -2.02
CA MET A 29 13.27 -4.32 -1.85
C MET A 29 12.53 -3.06 -1.41
N GLN A 30 13.19 -2.07 -0.78
CA GLN A 30 12.57 -0.79 -0.45
C GLN A 30 12.06 -0.05 -1.70
N ALA A 31 12.82 -0.11 -2.80
CA ALA A 31 12.35 0.41 -4.08
C ALA A 31 11.13 -0.38 -4.60
N GLY A 32 11.13 -1.70 -4.44
CA GLY A 32 10.00 -2.57 -4.79
C GLY A 32 8.73 -2.21 -4.01
N PHE A 33 8.81 -2.05 -2.69
CA PHE A 33 7.69 -1.61 -1.86
C PHE A 33 7.17 -0.24 -2.29
N ALA A 34 8.05 0.74 -2.47
CA ALA A 34 7.67 2.07 -2.92
C ALA A 34 6.90 2.02 -4.26
N MET A 35 7.33 1.18 -5.21
CA MET A 35 6.66 1.02 -6.51
C MET A 35 5.30 0.32 -6.39
N VAL A 36 5.19 -0.75 -5.58
CA VAL A 36 3.93 -1.46 -5.34
C VAL A 36 2.92 -0.55 -4.67
N GLU A 37 3.30 0.08 -3.56
CA GLU A 37 2.40 0.96 -2.82
C GLU A 37 1.96 2.15 -3.65
N THR A 38 2.88 2.81 -4.35
CA THR A 38 2.58 3.94 -5.22
C THR A 38 1.64 3.52 -6.36
N GLY A 39 1.95 2.40 -7.02
CA GLY A 39 1.15 1.93 -8.15
C GLY A 39 -0.27 1.50 -7.78
N PHE A 40 -0.46 0.94 -6.58
CA PHE A 40 -1.76 0.43 -6.10
C PHE A 40 -2.60 1.48 -5.37
N THR A 41 -2.12 2.69 -5.24
CA THR A 41 -2.83 3.82 -4.61
C THR A 41 -3.15 4.91 -5.62
N ARG A 42 -3.88 5.95 -5.19
CA ARG A 42 -4.27 7.05 -6.09
C ARG A 42 -3.12 8.03 -6.30
N ALA A 43 -2.98 8.53 -7.54
CA ALA A 43 -1.89 9.40 -8.01
C ALA A 43 -1.63 10.64 -7.13
N LYS A 44 -2.66 11.20 -6.51
CA LYS A 44 -2.59 12.39 -5.65
C LYS A 44 -1.82 12.18 -4.32
N ASN A 45 -1.38 10.93 -4.06
CA ASN A 45 -0.62 10.55 -2.88
C ASN A 45 0.72 9.88 -3.22
N ALA A 46 1.10 9.86 -4.50
CA ALA A 46 2.28 9.11 -4.97
C ALA A 46 3.59 9.62 -4.34
N GLY A 47 3.77 10.94 -4.28
CA GLY A 47 4.93 11.56 -3.65
C GLY A 47 4.99 11.32 -2.14
N ASN A 48 3.84 11.40 -1.45
CA ASN A 48 3.74 11.09 -0.02
C ASN A 48 4.13 9.65 0.28
N ILE A 49 3.70 8.69 -0.56
CA ILE A 49 4.02 7.27 -0.38
C ILE A 49 5.51 7.01 -0.60
N ILE A 50 6.11 7.57 -1.65
CA ILE A 50 7.55 7.44 -1.89
C ILE A 50 8.35 8.03 -0.70
N MET A 51 7.93 9.20 -0.20
CA MET A 51 8.58 9.83 0.95
C MET A 51 8.47 8.98 2.22
N LYS A 52 7.31 8.34 2.45
CA LYS A 52 7.12 7.40 3.56
C LYS A 52 8.08 6.22 3.48
N ASN A 53 8.16 5.56 2.33
CA ASN A 53 9.05 4.42 2.13
C ASN A 53 10.53 4.79 2.31
N LEU A 54 10.96 5.98 1.85
CA LEU A 54 12.31 6.46 2.10
C LEU A 54 12.55 6.70 3.60
N MET A 55 11.59 7.32 4.29
CA MET A 55 11.72 7.64 5.71
C MET A 55 11.67 6.41 6.60
N ASP A 56 10.98 5.35 6.23
CA ASP A 56 11.02 4.08 6.96
C ASP A 56 12.44 3.58 7.12
N PHE A 57 13.15 3.49 6.01
CA PHE A 57 14.53 3.04 6.05
C PHE A 57 15.44 4.01 6.82
N CYS A 58 15.30 5.32 6.57
CA CYS A 58 16.15 6.32 7.21
C CYS A 58 15.91 6.43 8.72
N ILE A 59 14.64 6.53 9.16
CA ILE A 59 14.27 6.60 10.58
C ILE A 59 14.59 5.26 11.25
N GLY A 60 14.23 4.14 10.60
CA GLY A 60 14.58 2.81 11.06
C GLY A 60 16.08 2.67 11.34
N THR A 61 16.93 3.11 10.40
CA THR A 61 18.39 3.12 10.58
C THR A 61 18.83 3.91 11.81
N VAL A 62 18.30 5.14 11.97
CA VAL A 62 18.68 6.02 13.08
C VAL A 62 18.32 5.43 14.45
N VAL A 63 17.11 4.89 14.59
CA VAL A 63 16.69 4.32 15.88
C VAL A 63 17.27 2.92 16.13
N PHE A 64 17.47 2.15 15.08
CA PHE A 64 18.05 0.81 15.18
C PHE A 64 19.53 0.84 15.57
N ILE A 65 20.32 1.80 15.06
CA ILE A 65 21.72 1.98 15.47
C ILE A 65 21.84 2.41 16.94
N VAL A 66 20.87 3.18 17.44
CA VAL A 66 20.90 3.70 18.82
C VAL A 66 20.46 2.63 19.83
N ILE A 67 19.42 1.87 19.54
CA ILE A 67 18.84 0.94 20.53
C ILE A 67 18.39 -0.39 19.92
N GLY A 68 17.80 -0.40 18.71
CA GLY A 68 17.15 -1.59 18.16
C GLY A 68 18.09 -2.78 18.01
N PHE A 69 19.30 -2.57 17.50
CA PHE A 69 20.26 -3.65 17.29
C PHE A 69 20.67 -4.35 18.60
N SER A 70 20.93 -3.60 19.64
CA SER A 70 21.29 -4.20 20.94
C SER A 70 20.13 -4.90 21.61
N LEU A 71 18.90 -4.42 21.45
CA LEU A 71 17.70 -5.14 21.93
C LEU A 71 17.47 -6.45 21.18
N LEU A 72 17.85 -6.52 19.91
CA LEU A 72 17.73 -7.73 19.10
C LEU A 72 18.85 -8.74 19.36
N LEU A 73 20.12 -8.32 19.27
CA LEU A 73 21.28 -9.21 19.24
C LEU A 73 22.28 -8.99 20.40
N GLY A 74 21.93 -8.16 21.38
CA GLY A 74 22.70 -8.03 22.61
C GLY A 74 22.66 -9.32 23.45
N GLU A 75 23.51 -9.40 24.47
CA GLU A 75 23.52 -10.50 25.46
C GLU A 75 22.09 -10.74 26.00
N ASP A 76 21.63 -12.00 25.97
CA ASP A 76 20.26 -12.33 26.37
C ASP A 76 19.98 -11.96 27.84
N LEU A 77 18.89 -11.22 28.05
CA LEU A 77 18.35 -10.91 29.37
C LEU A 77 17.05 -11.69 29.61
N LEU A 78 17.15 -12.78 30.35
CA LEU A 78 16.02 -13.61 30.79
C LEU A 78 15.19 -14.22 29.64
N GLY A 79 15.76 -14.39 28.49
CA GLY A 79 15.08 -14.89 27.30
C GLY A 79 14.16 -13.87 26.63
N PHE A 80 14.14 -12.62 27.10
CA PHE A 80 13.10 -11.67 26.71
C PHE A 80 13.60 -10.51 25.83
N ILE A 81 14.78 -9.95 26.11
CA ILE A 81 15.40 -8.87 25.34
C ILE A 81 16.91 -9.04 25.30
N GLY A 82 17.55 -8.53 24.27
CA GLY A 82 18.98 -8.28 24.29
C GLY A 82 19.33 -7.15 25.25
N LYS A 83 20.47 -7.25 25.90
CA LYS A 83 21.00 -6.21 26.80
C LYS A 83 21.24 -4.92 26.02
N PRO A 84 20.61 -3.81 26.40
CA PRO A 84 20.87 -2.53 25.77
C PRO A 84 22.37 -2.16 25.85
N GLY A 85 22.96 -1.80 24.73
CA GLY A 85 24.37 -1.47 24.62
C GLY A 85 24.63 -0.49 23.48
N PHE A 86 25.82 0.09 23.48
CA PHE A 86 26.28 1.03 22.46
C PHE A 86 27.57 0.52 21.79
N ASP A 87 27.69 -0.81 21.60
CA ASP A 87 28.91 -1.48 21.14
C ASP A 87 29.40 -0.94 19.78
N ILE A 88 28.48 -0.55 18.92
CA ILE A 88 28.81 0.10 17.65
C ILE A 88 29.63 1.40 17.84
N PHE A 89 29.49 2.06 18.99
CA PHE A 89 30.22 3.30 19.31
C PHE A 89 31.38 3.07 20.28
N THR A 90 31.30 2.04 21.12
CA THR A 90 32.26 1.81 22.22
C THR A 90 33.22 0.66 21.96
N ALA A 91 32.88 -0.28 21.09
CA ALA A 91 33.65 -1.48 20.73
C ALA A 91 33.73 -1.68 19.20
N TYR A 92 33.95 -0.59 18.46
CA TYR A 92 33.88 -0.54 16.99
C TYR A 92 34.77 -1.56 16.31
N ASP A 93 35.98 -1.80 16.84
CA ASP A 93 36.94 -2.75 16.25
C ASP A 93 36.48 -4.22 16.29
N ASN A 94 35.55 -4.53 17.19
CA ASN A 94 35.00 -5.88 17.37
C ASN A 94 33.51 -5.96 17.00
N PHE A 95 32.95 -4.90 16.40
CA PHE A 95 31.53 -4.85 16.06
C PHE A 95 31.22 -5.71 14.82
N ASN A 96 30.11 -6.45 14.87
CA ASN A 96 29.66 -7.26 13.74
C ASN A 96 28.85 -6.40 12.74
N PHE A 97 29.54 -5.73 11.82
CA PHE A 97 28.96 -4.84 10.83
C PHE A 97 27.99 -5.54 9.91
N SER A 98 28.31 -6.75 9.44
CA SER A 98 27.47 -7.51 8.52
C SER A 98 26.13 -7.87 9.15
N SER A 99 26.16 -8.34 10.40
CA SER A 99 24.96 -8.64 11.16
C SER A 99 24.10 -7.39 11.40
N PHE A 100 24.73 -6.24 11.69
CA PHE A 100 24.00 -4.99 11.84
C PHE A 100 23.23 -4.62 10.56
N VAL A 101 23.91 -4.59 9.40
CA VAL A 101 23.30 -4.17 8.13
C VAL A 101 22.18 -5.15 7.72
N PHE A 102 22.39 -6.46 7.89
CA PHE A 102 21.39 -7.45 7.56
C PHE A 102 20.14 -7.34 8.43
N ASN A 103 20.28 -7.23 9.74
CA ASN A 103 19.13 -7.10 10.64
C ASN A 103 18.43 -5.73 10.51
N LEU A 104 19.15 -4.68 10.13
CA LEU A 104 18.57 -3.37 9.83
C LEU A 104 17.57 -3.43 8.66
N VAL A 105 17.94 -4.09 7.57
CA VAL A 105 17.05 -4.15 6.39
C VAL A 105 15.80 -4.98 6.66
N PHE A 106 15.86 -5.96 7.55
CA PHE A 106 14.71 -6.72 8.02
C PHE A 106 13.79 -5.89 8.93
N CYS A 107 14.40 -5.13 9.85
CA CYS A 107 13.69 -4.19 10.71
C CYS A 107 12.90 -3.17 9.89
N ALA A 108 13.52 -2.54 8.90
CA ALA A 108 12.89 -1.59 8.01
C ALA A 108 11.70 -2.21 7.25
N THR A 109 11.84 -3.46 6.77
CA THR A 109 10.76 -4.17 6.07
C THR A 109 9.51 -4.33 6.94
N THR A 110 9.66 -4.63 8.24
CA THR A 110 8.53 -4.76 9.17
C THR A 110 7.73 -3.46 9.29
N ALA A 111 8.41 -2.31 9.37
CA ALA A 111 7.76 -1.00 9.45
C ALA A 111 7.07 -0.61 8.12
N THR A 112 7.73 -0.90 6.97
CA THR A 112 7.21 -0.60 5.64
C THR A 112 5.87 -1.29 5.35
N ILE A 113 5.68 -2.54 5.80
CA ILE A 113 4.42 -3.29 5.61
C ILE A 113 3.19 -2.52 6.12
N VAL A 114 3.33 -1.77 7.21
CA VAL A 114 2.24 -1.01 7.81
C VAL A 114 1.80 0.17 6.94
N SER A 115 2.73 0.75 6.17
CA SER A 115 2.48 1.89 5.28
C SER A 115 1.33 1.62 4.32
N GLY A 116 1.35 0.48 3.65
CA GLY A 116 0.39 0.13 2.60
C GLY A 116 -1.06 0.10 3.07
N ALA A 117 -1.32 -0.52 4.25
CA ALA A 117 -2.67 -0.60 4.79
C ALA A 117 -3.22 0.75 5.29
N MET A 118 -2.35 1.69 5.61
CA MET A 118 -2.70 3.01 6.14
C MET A 118 -2.52 4.13 5.09
N ALA A 119 -2.20 3.78 3.86
CA ALA A 119 -1.94 4.72 2.77
C ALA A 119 -3.13 5.67 2.51
N GLU A 120 -2.81 6.84 1.93
CA GLU A 120 -3.73 7.87 1.44
C GLU A 120 -4.45 8.73 2.51
N ARG A 121 -4.40 8.36 3.82
CA ARG A 121 -5.13 9.05 4.88
C ARG A 121 -4.39 9.22 6.20
N THR A 122 -3.15 8.74 6.31
CA THR A 122 -2.32 8.87 7.51
C THR A 122 -1.47 10.12 7.44
N LYS A 123 -1.44 10.93 8.50
CA LYS A 123 -0.51 12.05 8.62
C LYS A 123 0.95 11.59 8.53
N PHE A 124 1.78 12.31 7.79
CA PHE A 124 3.19 11.98 7.60
C PHE A 124 3.96 11.93 8.93
N LEU A 125 3.77 12.91 9.81
CA LEU A 125 4.41 12.91 11.13
C LEU A 125 4.05 11.66 11.94
N SER A 126 2.78 11.26 11.94
CA SER A 126 2.30 10.08 12.67
C SER A 126 2.90 8.81 12.12
N TYR A 127 3.09 8.74 10.81
CA TYR A 127 3.83 7.69 10.12
C TYR A 127 5.27 7.58 10.64
N CYS A 128 6.01 8.69 10.64
CA CYS A 128 7.40 8.72 11.12
C CYS A 128 7.51 8.23 12.58
N VAL A 129 6.57 8.61 13.43
CA VAL A 129 6.58 8.20 14.85
C VAL A 129 6.34 6.71 15.01
N TYR A 130 5.32 6.12 14.38
CA TYR A 130 5.09 4.69 14.57
C TYR A 130 6.15 3.82 13.90
N SER A 131 6.67 4.22 12.74
CA SER A 131 7.80 3.54 12.08
C SER A 131 9.03 3.51 13.01
N GLY A 132 9.35 4.66 13.63
CA GLY A 132 10.43 4.74 14.61
C GLY A 132 10.20 3.83 15.84
N VAL A 133 8.98 3.75 16.37
CA VAL A 133 8.66 2.87 17.52
C VAL A 133 8.73 1.39 17.15
N ILE A 134 8.23 1.02 15.96
CA ILE A 134 8.37 -0.37 15.47
C ILE A 134 9.84 -0.75 15.41
N SER A 135 10.66 0.10 14.78
CA SER A 135 12.08 -0.18 14.56
C SER A 135 12.95 -0.10 15.83
N ALA A 136 12.52 0.70 16.82
CA ALA A 136 13.24 0.83 18.09
C ALA A 136 12.92 -0.26 19.12
N LEU A 137 11.64 -0.69 19.19
CA LEU A 137 11.14 -1.48 20.30
C LEU A 137 10.34 -2.71 19.87
N VAL A 138 9.30 -2.54 19.03
CA VAL A 138 8.33 -3.62 18.79
C VAL A 138 8.98 -4.81 18.11
N TYR A 139 9.61 -4.56 16.96
CA TYR A 139 10.33 -5.56 16.19
C TYR A 139 11.58 -6.11 16.92
N PRO A 140 12.52 -5.28 17.43
CA PRO A 140 13.73 -5.82 18.02
C PRO A 140 13.49 -6.76 19.20
N ILE A 141 12.48 -6.49 20.02
CA ILE A 141 12.20 -7.30 21.21
C ILE A 141 11.64 -8.67 20.81
N GLU A 142 10.66 -8.73 19.92
CA GLU A 142 10.11 -10.03 19.51
C GLU A 142 11.07 -10.82 18.60
N ALA A 143 11.86 -10.12 17.79
CA ALA A 143 12.91 -10.71 16.98
C ALA A 143 14.02 -11.32 17.85
N HIS A 144 14.31 -10.73 19.03
CA HIS A 144 15.21 -11.33 20.03
C HIS A 144 14.70 -12.69 20.50
N TRP A 145 13.38 -12.85 20.71
CA TRP A 145 12.82 -14.13 21.11
C TRP A 145 13.11 -15.24 20.12
N ILE A 146 13.22 -14.90 18.82
CA ILE A 146 13.35 -15.84 17.69
C ILE A 146 14.81 -16.00 17.24
N TRP A 147 15.53 -14.88 17.07
CA TRP A 147 16.88 -14.87 16.48
C TRP A 147 17.98 -14.39 17.43
N GLY A 148 17.63 -13.69 18.50
CA GLY A 148 18.58 -13.16 19.49
C GLY A 148 18.94 -14.15 20.62
N GLY A 149 18.54 -15.42 20.51
CA GLY A 149 18.76 -16.43 21.56
C GLY A 149 17.71 -16.41 22.68
N GLY A 150 16.60 -15.68 22.51
CA GLY A 150 15.52 -15.58 23.47
C GLY A 150 14.71 -16.86 23.63
N TRP A 151 13.65 -16.79 24.42
CA TRP A 151 12.92 -17.96 24.93
C TRP A 151 12.25 -18.82 23.83
N LEU A 152 11.81 -18.25 22.72
CA LEU A 152 11.24 -19.02 21.59
C LEU A 152 12.31 -19.82 20.86
N ALA A 153 13.48 -19.22 20.60
CA ALA A 153 14.63 -19.93 20.04
C ALA A 153 15.06 -21.12 20.94
N GLN A 154 15.13 -20.91 22.27
CA GLN A 154 15.49 -21.97 23.24
C GLN A 154 14.48 -23.12 23.25
N LEU A 155 13.21 -22.86 22.96
CA LEU A 155 12.18 -23.90 22.82
C LEU A 155 12.25 -24.64 21.47
N GLY A 156 12.86 -24.06 20.43
CA GLY A 156 12.91 -24.63 19.09
C GLY A 156 11.76 -24.16 18.20
N PHE A 157 11.30 -22.92 18.40
CA PHE A 157 10.45 -22.22 17.44
C PHE A 157 11.31 -21.83 16.24
N HIS A 158 10.86 -22.17 15.05
CA HIS A 158 11.60 -21.93 13.82
C HIS A 158 10.89 -20.90 12.92
N ASP A 159 11.61 -19.88 12.57
CA ASP A 159 11.23 -18.88 11.55
C ASP A 159 12.52 -18.47 10.84
N PHE A 160 12.85 -19.13 9.72
CA PHE A 160 14.15 -18.99 9.09
C PHE A 160 14.43 -17.54 8.65
N ALA A 161 13.46 -16.92 7.97
CA ALA A 161 13.66 -15.59 7.42
C ALA A 161 12.51 -14.58 7.71
N GLY A 162 11.51 -14.92 8.53
CA GLY A 162 10.59 -13.91 9.08
C GLY A 162 9.15 -13.93 8.61
N SER A 163 8.55 -15.08 8.27
CA SER A 163 7.09 -15.13 8.09
C SER A 163 6.36 -14.62 9.33
N CYS A 164 6.82 -15.01 10.53
CA CYS A 164 6.29 -14.55 11.80
C CYS A 164 6.85 -13.20 12.19
N CYS A 165 8.16 -13.13 12.37
CA CYS A 165 8.88 -12.02 12.94
C CYS A 165 8.72 -10.71 12.15
N ILE A 166 8.65 -10.79 10.83
CA ILE A 166 8.58 -9.61 9.96
C ILE A 166 7.17 -9.43 9.41
N HIS A 167 6.70 -10.44 8.67
CA HIS A 167 5.48 -10.29 7.89
C HIS A 167 4.21 -10.33 8.74
N MET A 168 4.11 -11.27 9.65
CA MET A 168 2.96 -11.32 10.55
C MET A 168 2.92 -10.10 11.48
N VAL A 169 4.05 -9.68 12.05
CA VAL A 169 4.14 -8.51 12.93
C VAL A 169 3.77 -7.24 12.20
N GLY A 170 4.35 -7.00 11.01
CA GLY A 170 3.98 -5.88 10.16
C GLY A 170 2.50 -5.91 9.76
N GLY A 171 1.98 -7.07 9.38
CA GLY A 171 0.58 -7.26 9.00
C GLY A 171 -0.43 -7.11 10.13
N ILE A 172 -0.11 -7.55 11.37
CA ILE A 172 -0.93 -7.28 12.57
C ILE A 172 -0.93 -5.78 12.90
N SER A 173 0.22 -5.16 12.82
CA SER A 173 0.34 -3.71 13.00
C SER A 173 -0.51 -2.95 11.97
N ALA A 174 -0.49 -3.42 10.72
CA ALA A 174 -1.25 -2.87 9.61
C ALA A 174 -2.78 -2.96 9.82
N ILE A 175 -3.31 -4.12 10.23
CA ILE A 175 -4.77 -4.27 10.46
C ILE A 175 -5.25 -3.43 11.66
N ILE A 176 -4.47 -3.34 12.72
CA ILE A 176 -4.79 -2.52 13.88
C ILE A 176 -4.77 -1.04 13.51
N GLY A 177 -3.71 -0.60 12.82
CA GLY A 177 -3.57 0.75 12.33
C GLY A 177 -4.71 1.14 11.39
N ALA A 178 -5.01 0.33 10.38
CA ALA A 178 -6.11 0.57 9.44
C ALA A 178 -7.47 0.65 10.13
N LYS A 179 -7.73 -0.19 11.15
CA LYS A 179 -8.98 -0.18 11.92
C LYS A 179 -9.12 1.08 12.78
N ILE A 180 -8.06 1.50 13.49
CA ILE A 180 -8.07 2.69 14.35
C ILE A 180 -8.14 3.99 13.52
N LEU A 181 -7.47 4.00 12.37
CA LEU A 181 -7.45 5.10 11.41
C LEU A 181 -8.82 5.30 10.74
N GLY A 182 -9.49 4.19 10.43
CA GLY A 182 -10.74 4.16 9.67
C GLY A 182 -10.51 4.08 8.14
N PRO A 183 -11.59 3.82 7.38
CA PRO A 183 -11.52 3.67 5.93
C PRO A 183 -11.29 5.02 5.22
N ARG A 184 -10.81 4.97 3.97
CA ARG A 184 -10.78 6.12 3.06
C ARG A 184 -12.19 6.65 2.84
N ILE A 185 -12.32 7.96 2.65
CA ILE A 185 -13.60 8.61 2.38
C ILE A 185 -14.24 7.97 1.15
N GLY A 186 -15.50 7.54 1.31
CA GLY A 186 -16.27 6.89 0.24
C GLY A 186 -15.98 5.39 0.01
N LYS A 187 -15.05 4.75 0.75
CA LYS A 187 -14.78 3.30 0.57
C LYS A 187 -16.00 2.44 0.92
N PHE A 188 -16.69 2.75 2.01
CA PHE A 188 -17.87 2.02 2.47
C PHE A 188 -19.08 2.97 2.56
N VAL A 189 -20.11 2.69 1.76
CA VAL A 189 -21.38 3.43 1.81
C VAL A 189 -22.26 2.78 2.87
N LYS A 190 -22.79 3.60 3.78
CA LYS A 190 -23.66 3.17 4.89
C LYS A 190 -25.08 3.65 4.69
N ASP A 191 -26.06 2.89 5.14
CA ASP A 191 -27.46 3.30 5.26
C ASP A 191 -27.68 4.19 6.50
N GLU A 192 -28.91 4.65 6.67
CA GLU A 192 -29.33 5.48 7.82
C GLU A 192 -29.09 4.81 9.19
N ASN A 193 -28.99 3.46 9.21
CA ASN A 193 -28.73 2.67 10.41
C ASN A 193 -27.22 2.42 10.64
N GLY A 194 -26.36 2.99 9.80
CA GLY A 194 -24.90 2.81 9.88
C GLY A 194 -24.40 1.46 9.32
N LYS A 195 -25.26 0.65 8.69
CA LYS A 195 -24.87 -0.62 8.07
C LYS A 195 -24.26 -0.38 6.69
N VAL A 196 -23.13 -1.02 6.41
CA VAL A 196 -22.51 -0.97 5.08
C VAL A 196 -23.40 -1.66 4.06
N VAL A 197 -23.83 -0.91 3.04
CA VAL A 197 -24.68 -1.38 1.93
C VAL A 197 -23.94 -1.52 0.62
N LYS A 198 -22.80 -0.81 0.46
CA LYS A 198 -21.97 -0.88 -0.75
C LYS A 198 -20.50 -0.74 -0.40
N VAL A 199 -19.65 -1.51 -1.07
CA VAL A 199 -18.19 -1.39 -1.02
C VAL A 199 -17.73 -0.85 -2.36
N ASN A 200 -17.06 0.29 -2.35
CA ASN A 200 -16.53 0.91 -3.56
C ASN A 200 -15.10 0.43 -3.84
N ALA A 201 -14.79 0.17 -5.12
CA ALA A 201 -13.44 -0.09 -5.56
C ALA A 201 -12.64 1.21 -5.66
N PHE A 202 -11.38 1.19 -5.20
CA PHE A 202 -10.41 2.25 -5.37
C PHE A 202 -9.20 1.71 -6.12
N PRO A 203 -9.26 1.63 -7.46
CA PRO A 203 -8.15 1.10 -8.25
C PRO A 203 -6.88 1.92 -8.05
N GLY A 204 -5.74 1.22 -8.06
CA GLY A 204 -4.44 1.88 -8.15
C GLY A 204 -4.29 2.65 -9.47
N HIS A 205 -3.58 3.77 -9.41
CA HIS A 205 -3.43 4.62 -10.60
C HIS A 205 -2.46 4.06 -11.65
N SER A 206 -1.57 3.14 -11.27
CA SER A 206 -0.57 2.60 -12.19
C SER A 206 -0.17 1.16 -11.85
N ILE A 207 -0.96 0.19 -12.33
CA ILE A 207 -0.56 -1.23 -12.27
C ILE A 207 0.79 -1.48 -12.97
N PRO A 208 1.12 -0.82 -14.12
CA PRO A 208 2.45 -0.94 -14.73
C PRO A 208 3.61 -0.48 -13.84
N LEU A 209 3.38 0.41 -12.86
CA LEU A 209 4.39 0.77 -11.85
C LEU A 209 4.46 -0.28 -10.73
N GLY A 210 3.32 -0.79 -10.29
CA GLY A 210 3.27 -1.81 -9.24
C GLY A 210 3.91 -3.15 -9.66
N ALA A 211 3.72 -3.56 -10.92
CA ALA A 211 4.22 -4.84 -11.41
C ALA A 211 5.76 -4.97 -11.37
N PRO A 212 6.58 -4.04 -11.88
CA PRO A 212 8.03 -4.06 -11.67
C PRO A 212 8.42 -4.08 -10.20
N GLY A 213 7.67 -3.37 -9.34
CA GLY A 213 7.88 -3.43 -7.89
C GLY A 213 7.80 -4.84 -7.33
N VAL A 214 6.80 -5.63 -7.76
CA VAL A 214 6.67 -7.04 -7.37
C VAL A 214 7.86 -7.88 -7.85
N PHE A 215 8.36 -7.68 -9.08
CA PHE A 215 9.55 -8.38 -9.57
C PHE A 215 10.81 -8.01 -8.78
N ILE A 216 10.96 -6.74 -8.40
CA ILE A 216 12.07 -6.29 -7.54
C ILE A 216 11.98 -6.95 -6.17
N LEU A 217 10.79 -7.03 -5.58
CA LEU A 217 10.55 -7.70 -4.30
C LEU A 217 10.89 -9.19 -4.40
N TRP A 218 10.45 -9.88 -5.44
CA TRP A 218 10.78 -11.30 -5.64
C TRP A 218 12.28 -11.51 -5.83
N PHE A 219 12.92 -10.70 -6.64
CA PHE A 219 14.37 -10.76 -6.81
C PHE A 219 15.13 -10.55 -5.50
N GLY A 220 14.73 -9.55 -4.72
CA GLY A 220 15.30 -9.30 -3.39
C GLY A 220 15.06 -10.44 -2.39
N TRP A 221 13.98 -11.21 -2.59
CA TRP A 221 13.64 -12.33 -1.73
C TRP A 221 14.63 -13.50 -1.77
N TYR A 222 15.39 -13.63 -2.84
CA TYR A 222 16.51 -14.59 -2.86
C TYR A 222 17.60 -14.21 -1.86
N GLY A 223 17.84 -12.92 -1.65
CA GLY A 223 18.68 -12.44 -0.55
C GLY A 223 18.00 -12.55 0.80
N PHE A 224 16.69 -12.23 0.86
CA PHE A 224 15.90 -12.28 2.08
C PHE A 224 15.88 -13.68 2.69
N ASN A 225 15.57 -14.69 1.92
CA ASN A 225 15.53 -16.09 2.36
C ASN A 225 16.92 -16.77 2.34
N GLY A 226 17.77 -16.45 1.37
CA GLY A 226 19.00 -17.20 1.14
C GLY A 226 20.23 -16.66 1.87
N ALA A 227 20.22 -15.41 2.36
CA ALA A 227 21.45 -14.80 2.90
C ALA A 227 22.00 -15.54 4.14
N ALA A 228 21.13 -16.11 4.97
CA ALA A 228 21.51 -16.82 6.18
C ALA A 228 21.95 -18.29 5.96
N CYS A 229 21.89 -18.80 4.72
CA CYS A 229 22.37 -20.14 4.39
C CYS A 229 23.90 -20.24 4.55
N THR A 230 24.37 -21.39 5.02
CA THR A 230 25.79 -21.65 5.29
C THR A 230 26.39 -22.75 4.41
N THR A 231 25.59 -23.41 3.60
CA THR A 231 26.02 -24.41 2.62
C THR A 231 25.41 -24.13 1.24
N ILE A 232 26.06 -24.57 0.17
CA ILE A 232 25.56 -24.35 -1.21
C ILE A 232 24.32 -25.18 -1.50
N GLU A 233 24.21 -26.37 -0.91
CA GLU A 233 23.07 -27.26 -1.06
C GLU A 233 21.83 -26.65 -0.42
N ASP A 234 21.97 -26.09 0.79
CA ASP A 234 20.89 -25.39 1.48
C ASP A 234 20.48 -24.12 0.72
N LEU A 235 21.42 -23.29 0.29
CA LEU A 235 21.18 -22.11 -0.52
C LEU A 235 20.43 -22.45 -1.82
N GLY A 236 20.83 -23.52 -2.51
CA GLY A 236 20.15 -23.99 -3.71
C GLY A 236 18.71 -24.44 -3.44
N SER A 237 18.48 -25.14 -2.32
CA SER A 237 17.15 -25.57 -1.88
C SER A 237 16.26 -24.38 -1.53
N VAL A 238 16.77 -23.40 -0.79
CA VAL A 238 16.07 -22.16 -0.44
C VAL A 238 15.68 -21.35 -1.68
N PHE A 239 16.57 -21.28 -2.69
CA PHE A 239 16.24 -20.64 -3.96
C PHE A 239 15.11 -21.38 -4.70
N LEU A 240 15.13 -22.72 -4.69
CA LEU A 240 14.08 -23.53 -5.29
C LEU A 240 12.73 -23.26 -4.61
N THR A 241 12.64 -23.35 -3.30
CA THR A 241 11.39 -23.16 -2.53
C THR A 241 10.86 -21.73 -2.68
N THR A 242 11.77 -20.73 -2.65
CA THR A 242 11.47 -19.31 -2.88
C THR A 242 11.00 -19.02 -4.32
N THR A 243 11.33 -19.87 -5.27
CA THR A 243 10.82 -19.78 -6.65
C THR A 243 9.48 -20.48 -6.81
N VAL A 244 9.34 -21.69 -6.26
CA VAL A 244 8.18 -22.57 -6.47
C VAL A 244 6.93 -22.02 -5.79
N ALA A 245 7.00 -21.67 -4.51
CA ALA A 245 5.82 -21.27 -3.75
C ALA A 245 5.12 -20.02 -4.33
N PRO A 246 5.79 -18.91 -4.62
CA PRO A 246 5.14 -17.73 -5.22
C PRO A 246 4.64 -17.97 -6.65
N ALA A 247 5.35 -18.77 -7.46
CA ALA A 247 4.87 -19.11 -8.79
C ALA A 247 3.55 -19.90 -8.74
N ILE A 248 3.47 -20.90 -7.86
CA ILE A 248 2.25 -21.69 -7.64
C ILE A 248 1.14 -20.82 -7.05
N ALA A 249 1.43 -19.94 -6.09
CA ALA A 249 0.44 -19.02 -5.53
C ALA A 249 -0.17 -18.10 -6.60
N THR A 250 0.67 -17.55 -7.46
CA THR A 250 0.24 -16.69 -8.57
C THR A 250 -0.65 -17.45 -9.56
N VAL A 251 -0.26 -18.65 -9.99
CA VAL A 251 -1.05 -19.46 -10.91
C VAL A 251 -2.37 -19.88 -10.28
N THR A 252 -2.36 -20.27 -9.01
CA THR A 252 -3.57 -20.64 -8.26
C THR A 252 -4.55 -19.47 -8.18
N CYS A 253 -4.07 -18.28 -7.84
CA CYS A 253 -4.86 -17.06 -7.80
C CYS A 253 -5.41 -16.69 -9.19
N MET A 254 -4.57 -16.78 -10.23
CA MET A 254 -4.99 -16.53 -11.60
C MET A 254 -6.15 -17.44 -12.02
N VAL A 255 -6.01 -18.74 -11.82
CA VAL A 255 -7.04 -19.72 -12.17
C VAL A 255 -8.32 -19.47 -11.37
N PHE A 256 -8.19 -19.24 -10.06
CA PHE A 256 -9.35 -18.97 -9.19
C PHE A 256 -10.09 -17.69 -9.61
N THR A 257 -9.38 -16.58 -9.82
CA THR A 257 -10.01 -15.31 -10.23
C THR A 257 -10.60 -15.40 -11.63
N TRP A 258 -9.96 -16.14 -12.54
CA TRP A 258 -10.49 -16.37 -13.88
C TRP A 258 -11.82 -17.12 -13.85
N ILE A 259 -11.89 -18.22 -13.09
CA ILE A 259 -13.14 -19.00 -12.94
C ILE A 259 -14.22 -18.14 -12.27
N LYS A 260 -13.88 -17.40 -11.23
CA LYS A 260 -14.84 -16.64 -10.42
C LYS A 260 -15.36 -15.38 -11.10
N TYR A 261 -14.50 -14.65 -11.80
CA TYR A 261 -14.79 -13.32 -12.38
C TYR A 261 -14.82 -13.30 -13.92
N GLY A 262 -14.58 -14.44 -14.57
CA GLY A 262 -14.53 -14.54 -16.03
C GLY A 262 -13.25 -14.00 -16.68
N LYS A 263 -12.40 -13.32 -15.92
CA LYS A 263 -11.09 -12.77 -16.33
C LYS A 263 -10.12 -12.89 -15.17
N PRO A 264 -8.81 -13.12 -15.44
CA PRO A 264 -7.80 -13.11 -14.40
C PRO A 264 -7.60 -11.68 -13.88
N ASP A 265 -7.48 -11.54 -12.55
CA ASP A 265 -7.25 -10.25 -11.89
C ASP A 265 -5.74 -10.02 -11.73
N VAL A 266 -5.20 -9.01 -12.43
CA VAL A 266 -3.77 -8.71 -12.44
C VAL A 266 -3.28 -8.28 -11.04
N SER A 267 -4.02 -7.40 -10.37
CA SER A 267 -3.63 -6.89 -9.05
C SER A 267 -3.62 -7.99 -7.99
N MET A 268 -4.59 -8.90 -8.05
CA MET A 268 -4.65 -10.06 -7.16
C MET A 268 -3.52 -11.06 -7.46
N CYS A 269 -3.16 -11.28 -8.73
CA CYS A 269 -2.03 -12.14 -9.10
C CYS A 269 -0.69 -11.57 -8.62
N LEU A 270 -0.51 -10.25 -8.69
CA LEU A 270 0.68 -9.57 -8.14
C LEU A 270 0.75 -9.73 -6.61
N ASN A 271 -0.36 -9.55 -5.91
CA ASN A 271 -0.43 -9.80 -4.47
C ASN A 271 -0.23 -11.28 -4.11
N ALA A 272 -0.69 -12.21 -4.95
CA ALA A 272 -0.52 -13.63 -4.72
C ALA A 272 0.94 -14.09 -4.82
N SER A 273 1.72 -13.48 -5.71
CA SER A 273 3.16 -13.76 -5.77
C SER A 273 3.86 -13.35 -4.47
N LEU A 274 3.53 -12.17 -3.94
CA LEU A 274 4.04 -11.72 -2.65
C LEU A 274 3.55 -12.60 -1.49
N ALA A 275 2.28 -13.03 -1.51
CA ALA A 275 1.71 -13.92 -0.52
C ALA A 275 2.43 -15.29 -0.49
N GLY A 276 2.77 -15.83 -1.66
CA GLY A 276 3.56 -17.06 -1.77
C GLY A 276 4.97 -16.92 -1.23
N LEU A 277 5.62 -15.77 -1.48
CA LEU A 277 6.93 -15.43 -0.92
C LEU A 277 6.87 -15.36 0.60
N VAL A 278 5.89 -14.63 1.16
CA VAL A 278 5.68 -14.53 2.62
C VAL A 278 5.43 -15.91 3.23
N ALA A 279 4.61 -16.73 2.60
CA ALA A 279 4.21 -18.03 3.14
C ALA A 279 5.36 -19.05 3.19
N ILE A 280 6.34 -18.96 2.30
CA ILE A 280 7.48 -19.87 2.28
C ILE A 280 8.62 -19.45 3.21
N THR A 281 8.66 -18.17 3.59
CA THR A 281 9.80 -17.51 4.23
C THR A 281 10.24 -18.18 5.55
N ALA A 282 9.30 -18.67 6.38
CA ALA A 282 9.65 -19.34 7.64
C ALA A 282 10.23 -20.74 7.44
N SER A 283 9.81 -21.45 6.40
CA SER A 283 10.09 -22.86 6.18
C SER A 283 10.99 -23.14 4.97
N CYS A 284 11.53 -22.09 4.33
CA CYS A 284 12.20 -22.23 3.03
C CYS A 284 13.44 -23.14 3.07
N ASP A 285 14.11 -23.25 4.22
CA ASP A 285 15.30 -24.09 4.49
C ASP A 285 14.95 -25.53 4.87
N VAL A 286 13.78 -25.74 5.49
CA VAL A 286 13.38 -27.05 6.06
C VAL A 286 12.23 -27.73 5.29
N THR A 287 11.81 -27.18 4.16
CA THR A 287 10.70 -27.69 3.34
C THR A 287 11.19 -28.18 1.98
N ASP A 288 10.63 -29.28 1.47
CA ASP A 288 10.89 -29.79 0.13
C ASP A 288 9.98 -29.15 -0.93
N ALA A 289 10.21 -29.47 -2.22
CA ALA A 289 9.44 -28.91 -3.32
C ALA A 289 7.92 -29.25 -3.23
N ALA A 290 7.57 -30.41 -2.69
CA ALA A 290 6.17 -30.81 -2.53
C ALA A 290 5.46 -29.94 -1.47
N GLY A 291 6.12 -29.72 -0.33
CA GLY A 291 5.65 -28.79 0.69
C GLY A 291 5.51 -27.34 0.13
N ALA A 292 6.50 -26.86 -0.62
CA ALA A 292 6.47 -25.54 -1.24
C ALA A 292 5.29 -25.37 -2.21
N ILE A 293 4.93 -26.41 -2.99
CA ILE A 293 3.76 -26.39 -3.86
C ILE A 293 2.46 -26.23 -3.05
N VAL A 294 2.30 -27.01 -1.98
CA VAL A 294 1.07 -26.94 -1.15
C VAL A 294 0.99 -25.58 -0.44
N ILE A 295 2.12 -25.09 0.11
CA ILE A 295 2.21 -23.77 0.74
C ILE A 295 1.77 -22.69 -0.25
N GLY A 296 2.25 -22.74 -1.51
CA GLY A 296 1.88 -21.79 -2.55
C GLY A 296 0.41 -21.87 -2.94
N ILE A 297 -0.19 -23.07 -3.09
CA ILE A 297 -1.62 -23.22 -3.38
C ILE A 297 -2.48 -22.52 -2.32
N VAL A 298 -2.19 -22.80 -1.04
CA VAL A 298 -2.94 -22.19 0.05
C VAL A 298 -2.76 -20.68 0.08
N ALA A 299 -1.53 -20.19 -0.11
CA ALA A 299 -1.24 -18.76 -0.12
C ALA A 299 -2.01 -18.02 -1.23
N GLY A 300 -2.07 -18.58 -2.44
CA GLY A 300 -2.80 -17.99 -3.57
C GLY A 300 -4.31 -17.89 -3.34
N LEU A 301 -4.93 -18.84 -2.62
CA LEU A 301 -6.33 -18.79 -2.24
C LEU A 301 -6.55 -17.86 -1.03
N LEU A 302 -5.66 -17.90 -0.06
CA LEU A 302 -5.77 -17.16 1.19
C LEU A 302 -5.70 -15.65 0.96
N VAL A 303 -4.89 -15.17 0.05
CA VAL A 303 -4.82 -13.73 -0.26
C VAL A 303 -6.13 -13.22 -0.85
N VAL A 304 -6.79 -13.97 -1.76
CA VAL A 304 -8.08 -13.58 -2.33
C VAL A 304 -9.18 -13.61 -1.26
N PHE A 305 -9.19 -14.64 -0.43
CA PHE A 305 -10.10 -14.74 0.70
C PHE A 305 -9.88 -13.60 1.70
N GLY A 306 -8.64 -13.25 2.00
CA GLY A 306 -8.26 -12.21 2.94
C GLY A 306 -8.75 -10.83 2.50
N VAL A 307 -8.51 -10.44 1.25
CA VAL A 307 -9.01 -9.18 0.70
C VAL A 307 -10.55 -9.13 0.76
N TRP A 308 -11.22 -10.22 0.35
CA TRP A 308 -12.68 -10.30 0.45
C TRP A 308 -13.18 -10.20 1.90
N LEU A 309 -12.53 -10.87 2.85
CA LEU A 309 -12.88 -10.83 4.27
C LEU A 309 -12.77 -9.41 4.85
N LEU A 310 -11.67 -8.71 4.55
CA LEU A 310 -11.44 -7.35 5.00
C LEU A 310 -12.48 -6.39 4.44
N ASP A 311 -12.71 -6.40 3.14
CA ASP A 311 -13.61 -5.47 2.46
C ASP A 311 -15.10 -5.73 2.79
N TYR A 312 -15.56 -7.00 2.70
CA TYR A 312 -16.98 -7.32 2.73
C TYR A 312 -17.52 -7.82 4.07
N LYS A 313 -16.64 -8.21 5.01
CA LYS A 313 -17.07 -8.73 6.32
C LYS A 313 -16.59 -7.86 7.47
N LEU A 314 -15.30 -7.50 7.48
CA LEU A 314 -14.72 -6.71 8.56
C LEU A 314 -14.81 -5.20 8.31
N HIS A 315 -15.05 -4.79 7.07
CA HIS A 315 -15.10 -3.40 6.63
C HIS A 315 -13.84 -2.63 7.08
N ILE A 316 -12.68 -3.24 6.85
CA ILE A 316 -11.37 -2.64 7.09
C ILE A 316 -10.75 -2.32 5.73
N ASP A 317 -10.43 -1.06 5.50
CA ASP A 317 -9.86 -0.58 4.25
C ASP A 317 -8.34 -0.78 4.23
N ASP A 318 -7.89 -1.69 3.38
CA ASP A 318 -6.49 -2.00 3.12
C ASP A 318 -6.17 -1.70 1.64
N PRO A 319 -5.63 -0.52 1.33
CA PRO A 319 -5.44 -0.04 -0.04
C PRO A 319 -4.64 -0.96 -0.95
N VAL A 320 -3.60 -1.60 -0.44
CA VAL A 320 -2.69 -2.41 -1.26
C VAL A 320 -2.78 -3.92 -1.01
N GLY A 321 -3.59 -4.33 -0.04
CA GLY A 321 -3.72 -5.75 0.34
C GLY A 321 -2.65 -6.24 1.32
N ALA A 322 -1.98 -5.33 2.03
CA ALA A 322 -0.88 -5.65 2.93
C ALA A 322 -1.27 -6.64 4.05
N VAL A 323 -2.47 -6.52 4.61
CA VAL A 323 -2.96 -7.41 5.67
C VAL A 323 -3.15 -8.84 5.13
N ALA A 324 -3.78 -8.99 3.97
CA ALA A 324 -4.00 -10.29 3.35
C ALA A 324 -2.69 -10.95 2.93
N VAL A 325 -1.75 -10.18 2.39
CA VAL A 325 -0.42 -10.66 1.97
C VAL A 325 0.43 -11.01 3.20
N HIS A 326 0.61 -10.09 4.14
CA HIS A 326 1.63 -10.24 5.17
C HIS A 326 1.11 -10.88 6.46
N MET A 327 -0.06 -10.44 7.00
CA MET A 327 -0.59 -11.04 8.22
C MET A 327 -1.05 -12.48 8.00
N MET A 328 -1.95 -12.69 7.03
CA MET A 328 -2.56 -14.00 6.86
C MET A 328 -1.56 -15.02 6.34
N ASN A 329 -0.74 -14.66 5.38
CA ASN A 329 0.27 -15.57 4.85
C ASN A 329 1.52 -15.68 5.74
N GLY A 330 1.81 -14.69 6.58
CA GLY A 330 2.80 -14.80 7.65
C GLY A 330 2.40 -15.84 8.71
N ILE A 331 1.14 -15.82 9.14
CA ILE A 331 0.57 -16.85 10.03
C ILE A 331 0.62 -18.23 9.34
N TRP A 332 0.18 -18.31 8.08
CA TRP A 332 0.21 -19.54 7.32
C TRP A 332 1.63 -20.10 7.16
N GLY A 333 2.60 -19.26 6.79
CA GLY A 333 4.02 -19.66 6.66
C GLY A 333 4.62 -20.15 7.96
N THR A 334 4.28 -19.52 9.08
CA THR A 334 4.71 -19.96 10.40
C THR A 334 4.15 -21.34 10.76
N ILE A 335 2.87 -21.57 10.50
CA ILE A 335 2.23 -22.86 10.70
C ILE A 335 2.82 -23.93 9.76
N ALA A 336 3.17 -23.54 8.53
CA ALA A 336 3.70 -24.42 7.50
C ALA A 336 4.99 -25.12 7.92
N VAL A 337 5.84 -24.51 8.73
CA VAL A 337 7.02 -25.18 9.34
C VAL A 337 6.57 -26.44 10.10
N GLY A 338 5.58 -26.29 10.99
CA GLY A 338 5.05 -27.40 11.79
C GLY A 338 4.33 -28.49 10.99
N LEU A 339 3.96 -28.19 9.74
CA LEU A 339 3.29 -29.13 8.86
C LEU A 339 4.25 -29.82 7.88
N PHE A 340 5.22 -29.08 7.32
CA PHE A 340 5.99 -29.47 6.14
C PHE A 340 7.50 -29.59 6.37
N ALA A 341 8.04 -29.32 7.55
CA ALA A 341 9.47 -29.53 7.82
C ALA A 341 9.85 -31.01 7.59
N THR A 342 10.95 -31.25 6.86
CA THR A 342 11.34 -32.60 6.48
C THR A 342 12.85 -32.79 6.39
N SER A 343 13.34 -33.95 6.81
CA SER A 343 14.73 -34.36 6.70
C SER A 343 15.25 -34.47 5.25
N LYS A 344 14.36 -34.35 4.25
CA LYS A 344 14.75 -34.30 2.84
C LYS A 344 15.32 -32.94 2.43
N ALA A 345 14.99 -31.88 3.16
CA ALA A 345 15.52 -30.55 2.91
C ALA A 345 16.95 -30.44 3.48
N PRO A 346 17.92 -29.88 2.71
CA PRO A 346 19.31 -29.77 3.16
C PRO A 346 19.48 -28.98 4.47
N GLY A 347 18.73 -27.89 4.65
CA GLY A 347 18.77 -27.05 5.87
C GLY A 347 18.23 -27.73 7.12
N TYR A 348 17.42 -28.79 6.98
CA TYR A 348 16.85 -29.50 8.13
C TYR A 348 17.91 -30.07 9.08
N ALA A 349 18.98 -30.62 8.55
CA ALA A 349 20.07 -31.16 9.38
C ALA A 349 20.74 -30.06 10.22
N ILE A 350 20.94 -28.89 9.63
CA ILE A 350 21.50 -27.72 10.31
C ILE A 350 20.52 -27.22 11.40
N ALA A 351 19.23 -27.15 11.08
CA ALA A 351 18.19 -26.69 12.02
C ALA A 351 18.00 -27.63 13.22
N ILE A 352 18.09 -28.95 13.03
CA ILE A 352 18.04 -29.93 14.13
C ILE A 352 19.29 -29.84 15.02
N GLU A 353 20.47 -29.74 14.42
CA GLU A 353 21.75 -29.69 15.13
C GLU A 353 21.84 -28.41 15.99
N SER A 354 21.43 -27.29 15.43
CA SER A 354 21.38 -26.01 16.18
C SER A 354 20.24 -25.93 17.20
N GLY A 355 19.30 -26.88 17.18
CA GLY A 355 18.13 -26.88 18.03
C GLY A 355 17.02 -25.91 17.63
N ALA A 356 17.14 -25.29 16.46
CA ALA A 356 16.14 -24.39 15.88
C ALA A 356 14.82 -25.10 15.53
N ILE A 357 14.88 -26.41 15.31
CA ILE A 357 13.72 -27.29 15.10
C ILE A 357 13.85 -28.52 15.97
N LYS A 358 12.73 -29.14 16.43
CA LYS A 358 12.74 -30.28 17.31
C LYS A 358 12.27 -31.59 16.68
N ALA A 359 11.52 -31.51 15.59
CA ALA A 359 10.95 -32.66 14.89
C ALA A 359 10.60 -32.30 13.44
N GLU A 360 10.37 -33.29 12.60
CA GLU A 360 9.73 -33.13 11.31
C GLU A 360 8.30 -32.59 11.46
N GLY A 361 7.77 -32.04 10.40
CA GLY A 361 6.39 -31.57 10.34
C GLY A 361 5.37 -32.70 10.42
N LEU A 362 4.15 -32.36 10.76
CA LEU A 362 3.05 -33.30 10.93
C LEU A 362 2.87 -34.23 9.74
N PHE A 363 2.97 -33.71 8.52
CA PHE A 363 2.77 -34.51 7.29
C PHE A 363 3.96 -35.38 6.89
N TYR A 364 5.09 -35.22 7.58
CA TYR A 364 6.30 -36.04 7.39
C TYR A 364 6.59 -36.97 8.58
N GLY A 365 5.61 -37.11 9.51
CA GLY A 365 5.66 -38.09 10.59
C GLY A 365 6.21 -37.59 11.91
N GLY A 366 6.55 -36.29 12.04
CA GLY A 366 7.08 -35.68 13.27
C GLY A 366 6.04 -35.44 14.38
N GLY A 367 4.76 -35.78 14.14
CA GLY A 367 3.68 -35.56 15.09
C GLY A 367 3.36 -34.09 15.33
N PHE A 368 2.85 -33.76 16.50
CA PHE A 368 2.42 -32.40 16.86
C PHE A 368 3.49 -31.54 17.52
N THR A 369 4.70 -32.06 17.74
CA THR A 369 5.75 -31.36 18.49
C THR A 369 6.11 -30.03 17.84
N GLN A 370 6.57 -30.06 16.60
CA GLN A 370 6.95 -28.81 15.89
C GLN A 370 5.75 -27.92 15.65
N LEU A 371 4.61 -28.49 15.28
CA LEU A 371 3.38 -27.70 15.08
C LEU A 371 2.96 -26.99 16.36
N GLY A 372 3.03 -27.63 17.51
CA GLY A 372 2.73 -27.01 18.79
C GLY A 372 3.64 -25.84 19.14
N LEU A 373 4.94 -25.96 18.85
CA LEU A 373 5.92 -24.87 19.03
C LEU A 373 5.62 -23.69 18.08
N GLN A 374 5.29 -23.96 16.82
CA GLN A 374 4.92 -22.92 15.87
C GLN A 374 3.62 -22.19 16.28
N LEU A 375 2.63 -22.92 16.78
CA LEU A 375 1.39 -22.31 17.29
C LEU A 375 1.65 -21.45 18.53
N LEU A 376 2.48 -21.92 19.46
CA LEU A 376 2.87 -21.14 20.64
C LEU A 376 3.59 -19.85 20.24
N GLY A 377 4.57 -19.96 19.34
CA GLY A 377 5.37 -18.83 18.90
C GLY A 377 4.53 -17.78 18.20
N PHE A 378 3.73 -18.17 17.18
CA PHE A 378 2.94 -17.19 16.47
C PHE A 378 1.90 -16.49 17.36
N VAL A 379 1.25 -17.21 18.29
CA VAL A 379 0.28 -16.58 19.21
C VAL A 379 0.98 -15.58 20.14
N SER A 380 2.17 -15.92 20.65
CA SER A 380 2.92 -15.04 21.55
C SER A 380 3.40 -13.77 20.86
N VAL A 381 3.98 -13.90 19.65
CA VAL A 381 4.44 -12.77 18.84
C VAL A 381 3.25 -11.91 18.36
N ALA A 382 2.16 -12.55 17.94
CA ALA A 382 0.93 -11.85 17.57
C ALA A 382 0.34 -11.03 18.73
N ALA A 383 0.32 -11.61 19.94
CA ALA A 383 -0.15 -10.90 21.14
C ALA A 383 0.74 -9.70 21.47
N TRP A 384 2.07 -9.87 21.40
CA TRP A 384 3.02 -8.79 21.59
C TRP A 384 2.80 -7.64 20.61
N ALA A 385 2.80 -7.94 19.30
CA ALA A 385 2.58 -6.95 18.26
C ALA A 385 1.22 -6.25 18.42
N ALA A 386 0.15 -7.01 18.71
CA ALA A 386 -1.18 -6.47 18.87
C ALA A 386 -1.29 -5.52 20.07
N VAL A 387 -0.74 -5.88 21.22
CA VAL A 387 -0.77 -5.03 22.43
C VAL A 387 0.05 -3.76 22.19
N CYS A 388 1.30 -3.90 21.76
CA CYS A 388 2.20 -2.77 21.56
C CYS A 388 1.65 -1.79 20.53
N MET A 389 1.23 -2.27 19.36
CA MET A 389 0.76 -1.38 18.30
C MET A 389 -0.60 -0.76 18.59
N THR A 390 -1.46 -1.44 19.34
CA THR A 390 -2.69 -0.82 19.83
C THR A 390 -2.39 0.38 20.71
N ILE A 391 -1.47 0.23 21.66
CA ILE A 391 -1.02 1.33 22.54
C ILE A 391 -0.42 2.45 21.71
N VAL A 392 0.52 2.15 20.82
CA VAL A 392 1.21 3.12 19.98
C VAL A 392 0.22 3.95 19.15
N PHE A 393 -0.70 3.30 18.44
CA PHE A 393 -1.66 4.03 17.60
C PHE A 393 -2.66 4.86 18.41
N PHE A 394 -3.10 4.40 19.58
CA PHE A 394 -3.95 5.21 20.43
C PHE A 394 -3.20 6.41 21.03
N VAL A 395 -1.94 6.25 21.43
CA VAL A 395 -1.11 7.36 21.91
C VAL A 395 -0.91 8.40 20.80
N ILE A 396 -0.54 7.98 19.60
CA ILE A 396 -0.40 8.87 18.44
C ILE A 396 -1.72 9.60 18.15
N LYS A 397 -2.84 8.84 18.13
CA LYS A 397 -4.18 9.41 17.89
C LYS A 397 -4.55 10.47 18.92
N ALA A 398 -4.20 10.26 20.19
CA ALA A 398 -4.54 11.15 21.30
C ALA A 398 -3.63 12.39 21.39
N THR A 399 -2.39 12.32 20.86
CA THR A 399 -1.38 13.39 20.99
C THR A 399 -1.27 14.24 19.72
N ILE A 400 -0.75 13.66 18.64
CA ILE A 400 -0.47 14.38 17.38
C ILE A 400 -1.55 14.16 16.31
N GLY A 401 -2.51 13.24 16.57
CA GLY A 401 -3.55 12.85 15.61
C GLY A 401 -3.02 11.87 14.57
N LEU A 402 -3.76 10.79 14.32
CA LEU A 402 -3.31 9.71 13.41
C LEU A 402 -3.71 9.97 11.95
N ARG A 403 -4.91 10.54 11.74
CA ARG A 403 -5.53 10.71 10.42
C ARG A 403 -5.37 12.14 9.92
N ALA A 404 -5.12 12.28 8.63
CA ALA A 404 -5.25 13.53 7.90
C ALA A 404 -6.69 14.07 8.00
N THR A 405 -6.87 15.36 7.85
CA THR A 405 -8.22 15.96 7.81
C THR A 405 -8.95 15.51 6.54
N GLU A 406 -10.28 15.64 6.55
CA GLU A 406 -11.10 15.29 5.39
C GLU A 406 -10.70 16.12 4.14
N GLU A 407 -10.41 17.40 4.34
CA GLU A 407 -9.97 18.28 3.26
C GLU A 407 -8.62 17.82 2.66
N GLU A 408 -7.65 17.47 3.51
CA GLU A 408 -6.34 16.96 3.08
C GLU A 408 -6.47 15.62 2.34
N GLU A 409 -7.31 14.71 2.84
CA GLU A 409 -7.55 13.42 2.18
C GLU A 409 -8.22 13.58 0.81
N ILE A 410 -9.18 14.52 0.67
CA ILE A 410 -9.84 14.83 -0.61
C ILE A 410 -8.86 15.48 -1.58
N LYS A 411 -8.07 16.44 -1.11
CA LYS A 411 -7.11 17.20 -1.92
C LYS A 411 -5.92 16.37 -2.35
N GLY A 412 -5.45 15.49 -1.49
CA GLY A 412 -4.27 14.64 -1.67
C GLY A 412 -3.11 15.04 -0.77
N LEU A 413 -2.41 14.03 -0.25
CA LEU A 413 -1.34 14.24 0.73
C LEU A 413 -0.05 14.78 0.09
N ASP A 414 0.14 14.61 -1.23
CA ASP A 414 1.29 15.18 -1.94
C ASP A 414 1.34 16.69 -1.77
N ILE A 415 0.22 17.36 -2.02
CA ILE A 415 0.16 18.82 -1.90
C ILE A 415 0.08 19.28 -0.45
N CYS A 416 -0.68 18.56 0.40
CA CYS A 416 -0.93 19.01 1.77
C CYS A 416 0.25 18.79 2.71
N GLU A 417 0.94 17.66 2.57
CA GLU A 417 2.05 17.28 3.47
C GLU A 417 3.43 17.67 2.90
N HIS A 418 3.58 17.77 1.57
CA HIS A 418 4.87 17.98 0.92
C HIS A 418 4.92 19.18 -0.03
N GLY A 419 3.79 19.85 -0.28
CA GLY A 419 3.73 20.97 -1.24
C GLY A 419 3.89 20.54 -2.70
N LEU A 420 3.79 19.24 -3.01
CA LEU A 420 3.90 18.71 -4.38
C LEU A 420 2.56 18.87 -5.10
N THR A 421 2.51 19.59 -6.20
CA THR A 421 1.27 19.78 -6.97
C THR A 421 0.83 18.52 -7.68
N SER A 422 1.75 17.74 -8.20
CA SER A 422 1.53 16.40 -8.75
C SER A 422 2.87 15.69 -8.95
N ALA A 423 2.95 14.41 -8.57
CA ALA A 423 4.08 13.55 -8.92
C ALA A 423 4.12 13.24 -10.44
N TYR A 424 3.02 13.48 -11.14
CA TYR A 424 2.83 13.22 -12.58
C TYR A 424 2.49 14.51 -13.35
N ALA A 425 3.05 15.64 -12.95
CA ALA A 425 2.88 16.90 -13.66
C ALA A 425 3.29 16.73 -15.15
N GLY A 426 2.36 17.04 -16.06
CA GLY A 426 2.56 16.89 -17.50
C GLY A 426 2.08 15.56 -18.10
N PHE A 427 1.62 14.60 -17.31
CA PHE A 427 0.93 13.41 -17.79
C PHE A 427 -0.59 13.61 -17.71
N GLU A 428 -1.30 13.30 -18.78
CA GLU A 428 -2.77 13.22 -18.77
C GLU A 428 -3.16 11.98 -17.94
N LEU A 429 -3.58 12.22 -16.72
CA LEU A 429 -4.23 11.19 -15.92
C LEU A 429 -5.66 11.07 -16.43
N GLY A 430 -5.92 10.07 -17.26
CA GLY A 430 -7.28 9.71 -17.64
C GLY A 430 -8.14 9.55 -16.38
N THR A 431 -9.35 10.05 -16.41
CA THR A 431 -10.36 9.94 -15.34
C THR A 431 -10.84 8.51 -15.07
N ALA A 432 -10.24 7.51 -15.73
CA ALA A 432 -10.51 6.09 -15.52
C ALA A 432 -10.03 5.66 -14.13
N GLY A 433 -10.96 5.61 -13.18
CA GLY A 433 -10.70 5.04 -11.86
C GLY A 433 -11.03 5.93 -10.66
N MET A 434 -11.67 7.09 -10.84
CA MET A 434 -12.32 7.74 -9.71
C MET A 434 -13.61 6.98 -9.40
N PRO A 435 -13.79 6.41 -8.19
CA PRO A 435 -15.07 5.85 -7.82
C PRO A 435 -16.12 6.95 -7.83
N ASP A 436 -17.34 6.62 -8.26
CA ASP A 436 -18.51 7.44 -8.01
C ASP A 436 -18.66 7.61 -6.49
N ILE A 437 -18.09 8.69 -5.95
CA ILE A 437 -18.37 9.11 -4.60
C ILE A 437 -19.77 9.72 -4.67
N THR A 438 -20.76 8.94 -4.29
CA THR A 438 -22.11 9.47 -4.11
C THR A 438 -22.09 10.46 -2.97
N TYR A 439 -22.44 11.68 -3.28
CA TYR A 439 -22.19 12.92 -2.54
C TYR A 439 -23.07 13.11 -1.29
N GLU A 440 -23.80 12.10 -0.84
CA GLU A 440 -24.63 12.21 0.36
C GLU A 440 -23.80 12.29 1.67
N ASP A 441 -22.51 11.93 1.63
CA ASP A 441 -21.67 11.88 2.83
C ASP A 441 -20.73 13.09 3.03
N VAL A 442 -20.77 14.10 2.14
CA VAL A 442 -19.90 15.29 2.25
C VAL A 442 -20.75 16.57 2.39
N VAL A 443 -21.58 16.63 3.41
CA VAL A 443 -22.29 17.86 3.76
C VAL A 443 -21.80 18.35 5.11
N SER A 444 -20.79 19.17 5.11
CA SER A 444 -20.62 20.33 6.02
C SER A 444 -19.22 20.94 5.97
N VAL A 445 -18.78 21.44 4.82
CA VAL A 445 -17.74 22.48 4.82
C VAL A 445 -18.42 23.76 4.36
N GLY A 446 -18.36 24.77 5.21
CA GLY A 446 -19.10 26.01 5.13
C GLY A 446 -19.29 26.55 3.72
N SER A 447 -20.50 26.46 3.22
CA SER A 447 -20.93 27.19 2.05
C SER A 447 -21.17 28.64 2.50
N GLU A 448 -20.30 29.57 2.11
CA GLU A 448 -20.76 30.95 2.03
C GLU A 448 -21.95 30.95 1.09
N SER A 449 -23.08 31.45 1.55
CA SER A 449 -24.32 31.40 0.82
C SER A 449 -24.25 32.26 -0.43
N MET A 450 -24.83 31.76 -1.51
CA MET A 450 -24.95 32.47 -2.82
C MET A 450 -25.71 33.78 -2.75
N GLU A 451 -26.27 34.15 -1.58
CA GLU A 451 -27.01 35.39 -1.35
C GLU A 451 -26.23 36.66 -1.67
N ASN A 452 -24.90 36.60 -1.62
CA ASN A 452 -24.02 37.74 -1.94
C ASN A 452 -23.48 37.74 -3.39
N SER A 453 -23.92 36.81 -4.25
CA SER A 453 -23.45 36.76 -5.64
C SER A 453 -24.26 37.67 -6.57
N VAL A 454 -23.57 38.43 -7.43
CA VAL A 454 -24.22 39.26 -8.44
C VAL A 454 -25.00 38.37 -9.45
N PRO A 455 -26.29 38.66 -9.76
CA PRO A 455 -27.02 37.90 -10.76
C PRO A 455 -26.33 37.89 -12.10
N ALA A 456 -26.27 36.73 -12.77
CA ALA A 456 -25.75 36.65 -14.13
C ALA A 456 -26.85 37.02 -15.14
N MET A 457 -26.55 37.95 -16.02
CA MET A 457 -27.40 38.30 -17.18
C MET A 457 -26.70 37.88 -18.45
N ILE A 458 -27.39 37.11 -19.29
CA ILE A 458 -26.91 36.74 -20.63
C ILE A 458 -27.62 37.59 -21.67
N LYS A 459 -26.84 38.09 -22.65
CA LYS A 459 -27.43 38.60 -23.88
C LYS A 459 -27.83 37.37 -24.72
N THR A 460 -29.12 37.19 -24.93
CA THR A 460 -29.66 36.14 -25.81
C THR A 460 -29.50 36.57 -27.27
N SER A 461 -29.19 35.64 -28.17
CA SER A 461 -29.25 35.83 -29.62
C SER A 461 -30.71 35.88 -30.09
N ASP A 462 -30.98 36.50 -31.22
CA ASP A 462 -32.33 36.63 -31.81
C ASP A 462 -32.91 35.32 -32.38
N ILE A 463 -32.35 34.15 -32.07
CA ILE A 463 -32.82 32.84 -32.52
C ILE A 463 -33.99 32.42 -31.63
N PRO A 464 -35.15 31.96 -32.18
CA PRO A 464 -36.28 31.46 -31.41
C PRO A 464 -35.87 30.29 -30.50
N ASP A 465 -36.36 30.30 -29.25
CA ASP A 465 -35.96 29.35 -28.19
C ASP A 465 -36.28 27.87 -28.52
N GLU A 466 -37.27 27.59 -29.36
CA GLU A 466 -37.78 26.24 -29.62
C GLU A 466 -36.81 25.27 -30.31
N ASN A 467 -35.74 25.77 -30.95
CA ASN A 467 -34.73 24.96 -31.66
C ASN A 467 -33.29 25.40 -31.36
N LYS A 468 -33.08 26.16 -30.31
CA LYS A 468 -31.77 26.70 -29.98
C LYS A 468 -30.87 25.62 -29.40
N ILE A 469 -29.71 25.40 -30.03
CA ILE A 469 -28.67 24.52 -29.49
C ILE A 469 -27.56 25.39 -28.91
N THR A 470 -27.22 25.14 -27.66
CA THR A 470 -26.22 25.96 -26.97
C THR A 470 -25.12 25.06 -26.40
N LYS A 471 -23.86 25.41 -26.65
CA LYS A 471 -22.70 24.82 -25.96
C LYS A 471 -22.37 25.66 -24.74
N VAL A 472 -22.32 25.02 -23.59
CA VAL A 472 -21.84 25.62 -22.35
C VAL A 472 -20.50 25.00 -22.00
N GLU A 473 -19.49 25.84 -21.84
CA GLU A 473 -18.14 25.47 -21.46
C GLU A 473 -17.81 26.07 -20.09
N ILE A 474 -17.37 25.23 -19.15
CA ILE A 474 -17.07 25.63 -17.77
C ILE A 474 -15.61 25.34 -17.48
N LEU A 475 -14.81 26.39 -17.29
CA LEU A 475 -13.42 26.28 -16.86
C LEU A 475 -13.35 26.46 -15.36
N MET A 476 -12.89 25.42 -14.61
CA MET A 476 -12.96 25.40 -13.15
C MET A 476 -11.79 24.64 -12.50
N LYS A 477 -11.71 24.68 -11.17
CA LYS A 477 -10.79 23.83 -10.41
C LYS A 477 -11.27 22.37 -10.41
N GLN A 478 -10.35 21.43 -10.52
CA GLN A 478 -10.64 19.99 -10.54
C GLN A 478 -11.38 19.51 -9.28
N GLU A 479 -11.11 20.10 -8.12
CA GLU A 479 -11.72 19.75 -6.82
C GLU A 479 -13.25 19.85 -6.82
N ARG A 480 -13.83 20.67 -7.70
CA ARG A 480 -15.27 20.94 -7.77
C ARG A 480 -16.01 20.15 -8.86
N PHE A 481 -15.28 19.30 -9.60
CA PHE A 481 -15.86 18.59 -10.75
C PHE A 481 -17.02 17.68 -10.37
N GLU A 482 -16.87 16.88 -9.32
CA GLU A 482 -17.94 15.94 -8.89
C GLU A 482 -19.21 16.68 -8.42
N LYS A 483 -19.04 17.86 -7.78
CA LYS A 483 -20.18 18.71 -7.42
C LYS A 483 -20.91 19.24 -8.63
N LEU A 484 -20.15 19.69 -9.64
CA LEU A 484 -20.72 20.15 -10.89
C LEU A 484 -21.46 19.02 -11.62
N LYS A 485 -20.82 17.85 -11.76
CA LYS A 485 -21.40 16.67 -12.42
C LYS A 485 -22.75 16.28 -11.80
N LYS A 486 -22.82 16.21 -10.47
CA LYS A 486 -24.08 15.95 -9.76
C LYS A 486 -25.12 17.03 -10.05
N ALA A 487 -24.77 18.30 -9.93
CA ALA A 487 -25.70 19.41 -10.15
C ALA A 487 -26.23 19.44 -11.60
N MET A 488 -25.41 19.03 -12.57
CA MET A 488 -25.83 18.91 -13.98
C MET A 488 -26.78 17.75 -14.18
N ASN A 489 -26.49 16.58 -13.60
CA ASN A 489 -27.38 15.41 -13.65
C ASN A 489 -28.75 15.72 -13.01
N ASP A 490 -28.77 16.44 -11.88
CA ASP A 490 -29.99 16.80 -11.16
C ASP A 490 -30.95 17.68 -12.00
N ILE A 491 -30.43 18.43 -12.98
CA ILE A 491 -31.21 19.25 -13.92
C ILE A 491 -31.41 18.60 -15.29
N GLY A 492 -31.00 17.32 -15.45
CA GLY A 492 -31.21 16.54 -16.67
C GLY A 492 -30.12 16.68 -17.74
N VAL A 493 -28.96 17.27 -17.43
CA VAL A 493 -27.80 17.30 -18.33
C VAL A 493 -26.94 16.08 -18.07
N THR A 494 -27.03 15.06 -18.95
CA THR A 494 -26.32 13.77 -18.82
C THR A 494 -25.06 13.67 -19.70
N GLY A 495 -24.97 14.42 -20.78
CA GLY A 495 -23.85 14.44 -21.72
C GLY A 495 -22.85 15.54 -21.40
N MET A 496 -21.63 15.16 -20.97
CA MET A 496 -20.54 16.10 -20.69
C MET A 496 -19.22 15.57 -21.26
N THR A 497 -18.44 16.45 -21.88
CA THR A 497 -17.06 16.19 -22.26
C THR A 497 -16.14 16.90 -21.29
N VAL A 498 -15.16 16.19 -20.77
CA VAL A 498 -14.26 16.71 -19.73
C VAL A 498 -12.82 16.67 -20.22
N THR A 499 -12.15 17.81 -20.19
CA THR A 499 -10.75 17.96 -20.61
C THR A 499 -9.93 18.58 -19.49
N GLN A 500 -8.79 18.00 -19.17
CA GLN A 500 -7.84 18.63 -18.26
C GLN A 500 -7.04 19.71 -19.01
N VAL A 501 -6.96 20.88 -18.43
CA VAL A 501 -6.27 22.02 -19.02
C VAL A 501 -5.36 22.70 -18.01
N LEU A 502 -4.31 23.34 -18.49
CA LEU A 502 -3.42 24.18 -17.70
C LEU A 502 -3.78 25.65 -17.91
N GLY A 503 -4.04 26.36 -16.84
CA GLY A 503 -4.42 27.76 -16.89
C GLY A 503 -3.44 28.67 -16.18
N CYS A 504 -3.07 29.80 -16.79
CA CYS A 504 -2.38 30.91 -16.14
C CYS A 504 -3.33 32.10 -15.97
N GLY A 505 -3.14 32.90 -14.94
CA GLY A 505 -3.99 34.06 -14.68
C GLY A 505 -3.67 34.75 -13.36
N ALA A 506 -4.62 35.54 -12.86
CA ALA A 506 -4.45 36.31 -11.60
C ALA A 506 -4.24 35.43 -10.36
N GLN A 507 -4.63 34.15 -10.41
CA GLN A 507 -4.38 33.19 -9.34
C GLN A 507 -2.94 32.69 -9.45
N LYS A 508 -2.10 33.05 -8.48
CA LYS A 508 -0.75 32.51 -8.34
C LYS A 508 -0.81 31.20 -7.57
N GLY A 509 -0.05 30.16 -8.00
CA GLY A 509 0.17 28.93 -7.25
C GLY A 509 0.95 29.18 -5.96
N ALA A 510 0.90 28.22 -5.03
CA ALA A 510 1.81 28.24 -3.88
C ALA A 510 3.27 28.14 -4.38
N PRO A 511 4.23 28.80 -3.72
CA PRO A 511 5.63 28.70 -4.12
C PRO A 511 6.11 27.25 -3.93
N GLU A 512 6.64 26.65 -4.97
CA GLU A 512 7.30 25.35 -4.92
C GLU A 512 8.81 25.54 -4.79
N TYR A 513 9.46 24.62 -4.07
CA TYR A 513 10.91 24.62 -3.93
C TYR A 513 11.46 23.34 -4.58
N TYR A 514 12.34 23.52 -5.56
CA TYR A 514 13.12 22.45 -6.13
C TYR A 514 14.60 22.64 -5.77
N ARG A 515 15.19 21.71 -5.03
CA ARG A 515 16.58 21.77 -4.54
C ARG A 515 16.91 23.08 -3.81
N GLY A 516 15.94 23.62 -3.05
CA GLY A 516 16.10 24.88 -2.32
C GLY A 516 15.89 26.15 -3.14
N VAL A 517 15.58 26.04 -4.43
CA VAL A 517 15.25 27.17 -5.30
C VAL A 517 13.73 27.30 -5.39
N GLN A 518 13.22 28.48 -5.06
CA GLN A 518 11.79 28.79 -5.20
C GLN A 518 11.42 28.83 -6.68
N MET A 519 10.41 28.04 -7.08
CA MET A 519 9.82 28.04 -8.41
C MET A 519 8.45 28.71 -8.37
N GLU A 520 8.21 29.66 -9.27
CA GLU A 520 6.89 30.21 -9.47
C GLU A 520 6.11 29.31 -10.44
N MET A 521 5.02 28.71 -9.97
CA MET A 521 4.10 27.99 -10.86
C MET A 521 3.37 28.99 -11.77
N GLN A 522 3.65 28.93 -13.05
CA GLN A 522 2.99 29.79 -14.07
C GLN A 522 1.67 29.17 -14.55
N LEU A 523 1.51 27.86 -14.46
CA LEU A 523 0.36 27.11 -14.95
C LEU A 523 -0.28 26.31 -13.81
N LEU A 524 -1.60 26.46 -13.64
CA LEU A 524 -2.38 25.73 -12.64
C LEU A 524 -3.26 24.68 -13.33
N PRO A 525 -3.36 23.45 -12.80
CA PRO A 525 -4.28 22.46 -13.32
C PRO A 525 -5.73 22.90 -13.14
N LYS A 526 -6.51 22.81 -14.20
CA LYS A 526 -7.95 23.11 -14.25
C LYS A 526 -8.66 22.04 -15.06
N VAL A 527 -9.98 22.01 -14.94
CA VAL A 527 -10.86 21.17 -15.74
C VAL A 527 -11.75 22.06 -16.58
N GLN A 528 -11.85 21.73 -17.87
CA GLN A 528 -12.80 22.29 -18.80
C GLN A 528 -13.89 21.26 -19.02
N VAL A 529 -15.13 21.64 -18.71
CA VAL A 529 -16.32 20.81 -18.90
C VAL A 529 -17.16 21.42 -19.99
N GLU A 530 -17.41 20.66 -21.03
CA GLU A 530 -18.23 21.07 -22.16
C GLU A 530 -19.52 20.26 -22.20
N MET A 531 -20.64 20.92 -22.43
CA MET A 531 -21.93 20.31 -22.65
C MET A 531 -22.69 21.01 -23.74
N VAL A 532 -23.42 20.27 -24.58
CA VAL A 532 -24.29 20.79 -25.60
C VAL A 532 -25.72 20.49 -25.17
N ILE A 533 -26.51 21.54 -25.04
CA ILE A 533 -27.86 21.49 -24.47
C ILE A 533 -28.89 22.07 -25.48
N SER A 534 -30.10 21.52 -25.42
CA SER A 534 -31.24 22.01 -26.22
C SER A 534 -32.53 22.04 -25.38
N LYS A 535 -32.79 21.04 -24.54
CA LYS A 535 -34.01 20.96 -23.69
C LYS A 535 -33.89 21.75 -22.40
N VAL A 536 -32.69 21.71 -21.77
CA VAL A 536 -32.45 22.37 -20.49
C VAL A 536 -32.16 23.86 -20.72
N PRO A 537 -32.87 24.78 -20.06
CA PRO A 537 -32.61 26.22 -20.18
C PRO A 537 -31.17 26.57 -19.78
N VAL A 538 -30.49 27.37 -20.60
CA VAL A 538 -29.10 27.79 -20.34
C VAL A 538 -28.93 28.44 -18.97
N MET A 539 -29.92 29.22 -18.52
CA MET A 539 -29.88 29.88 -17.23
C MET A 539 -29.93 28.88 -16.06
N ASP A 540 -30.61 27.74 -16.20
CA ASP A 540 -30.67 26.72 -15.18
C ASP A 540 -29.30 26.01 -15.04
N VAL A 541 -28.62 25.74 -16.15
CA VAL A 541 -27.25 25.22 -16.18
C VAL A 541 -26.28 26.20 -15.50
N ILE A 542 -26.37 27.49 -15.83
CA ILE A 542 -25.51 28.51 -15.22
C ILE A 542 -25.76 28.64 -13.73
N ASN A 543 -27.03 28.67 -13.30
CA ASN A 543 -27.39 28.81 -11.91
C ASN A 543 -26.97 27.59 -11.10
N ALA A 544 -27.18 26.38 -11.61
CA ALA A 544 -26.74 25.14 -10.98
C ALA A 544 -25.19 25.09 -10.87
N ALA A 545 -24.48 25.45 -11.94
CA ALA A 545 -23.02 25.52 -11.92
C ALA A 545 -22.51 26.55 -10.91
N ARG A 546 -23.05 27.76 -10.91
CA ARG A 546 -22.67 28.81 -9.96
C ARG A 546 -22.91 28.40 -8.51
N LYS A 547 -24.03 27.76 -8.23
CA LYS A 547 -24.38 27.29 -6.88
C LYS A 547 -23.31 26.37 -6.28
N VAL A 548 -22.68 25.54 -7.08
CA VAL A 548 -21.68 24.56 -6.61
C VAL A 548 -20.23 25.03 -6.77
N LEU A 549 -19.98 25.99 -7.65
CA LEU A 549 -18.63 26.47 -7.96
C LEU A 549 -18.23 27.71 -7.17
N TYR A 550 -19.22 28.53 -6.76
CA TYR A 550 -18.97 29.79 -6.06
C TYR A 550 -18.33 29.58 -4.69
N THR A 551 -17.22 30.27 -4.42
CA THR A 551 -16.55 30.33 -3.12
C THR A 551 -16.31 31.76 -2.64
N GLY A 552 -16.60 32.78 -3.46
CA GLY A 552 -16.30 34.18 -3.17
C GLY A 552 -14.83 34.56 -3.39
N HIS A 553 -13.99 33.63 -3.85
CA HIS A 553 -12.55 33.87 -4.04
C HIS A 553 -12.13 33.79 -5.51
N ILE A 554 -11.01 34.44 -5.84
CA ILE A 554 -10.40 34.36 -7.17
C ILE A 554 -10.07 32.90 -7.47
N GLY A 555 -10.55 32.39 -8.64
CA GLY A 555 -10.29 31.02 -9.08
C GLY A 555 -11.52 30.11 -9.13
N ASP A 556 -12.72 30.62 -8.83
CA ASP A 556 -13.98 29.87 -8.93
C ASP A 556 -14.29 29.35 -10.34
N GLY A 557 -13.71 29.98 -11.35
CA GLY A 557 -13.86 29.57 -12.73
C GLY A 557 -14.55 30.58 -13.62
N LYS A 558 -14.84 30.16 -14.86
CA LYS A 558 -15.59 30.93 -15.86
C LYS A 558 -16.53 30.02 -16.62
N ILE A 559 -17.68 30.54 -16.98
CA ILE A 559 -18.67 29.86 -17.80
C ILE A 559 -18.75 30.62 -19.13
N PHE A 560 -18.55 29.91 -20.22
CA PHE A 560 -18.67 30.44 -21.58
C PHE A 560 -19.89 29.82 -22.23
N VAL A 561 -20.63 30.60 -23.00
CA VAL A 561 -21.86 30.20 -23.68
C VAL A 561 -21.73 30.52 -25.15
N TYR A 562 -21.91 29.50 -25.99
CA TYR A 562 -21.78 29.60 -27.44
C TYR A 562 -23.05 29.13 -28.13
N ASP A 563 -23.48 29.82 -29.16
CA ASP A 563 -24.51 29.29 -30.07
C ASP A 563 -23.88 28.22 -30.96
N VAL A 564 -24.55 27.09 -31.12
CA VAL A 564 -24.11 25.98 -31.98
C VAL A 564 -24.93 25.99 -33.23
N GLU A 565 -24.25 26.18 -34.37
CA GLU A 565 -24.90 26.28 -35.67
C GLU A 565 -25.60 24.99 -36.07
N ASN A 566 -24.96 23.85 -35.84
CA ASN A 566 -25.53 22.53 -36.12
C ASN A 566 -24.82 21.43 -35.32
N VAL A 567 -25.50 20.30 -35.11
CA VAL A 567 -24.96 19.05 -34.53
C VAL A 567 -25.32 17.92 -35.47
N VAL A 568 -24.40 16.98 -35.70
CA VAL A 568 -24.63 15.77 -36.50
C VAL A 568 -24.31 14.53 -35.68
N LYS A 569 -25.27 13.62 -35.56
CA LYS A 569 -25.09 12.34 -34.89
C LYS A 569 -24.38 11.36 -35.82
N VAL A 570 -23.14 10.98 -35.52
CA VAL A 570 -22.29 10.20 -36.43
C VAL A 570 -22.91 8.84 -36.79
N ARG A 571 -23.61 8.19 -35.85
CA ARG A 571 -24.20 6.86 -36.05
C ARG A 571 -25.39 6.87 -37.00
N THR A 572 -26.27 7.88 -36.91
CA THR A 572 -27.56 7.91 -37.62
C THR A 572 -27.63 8.96 -38.72
N GLY A 573 -26.72 9.95 -38.71
CA GLY A 573 -26.76 11.08 -39.64
C GLY A 573 -27.82 12.15 -39.32
N GLU A 574 -28.52 12.01 -38.19
CA GLU A 574 -29.47 13.01 -37.68
C GLU A 574 -28.77 14.34 -37.45
N THR A 575 -29.46 15.45 -37.69
CA THR A 575 -28.90 16.81 -37.59
C THR A 575 -29.75 17.70 -36.68
N GLY A 576 -29.13 18.74 -36.15
CA GLY A 576 -29.81 19.73 -35.34
C GLY A 576 -30.34 19.17 -34.00
N TYR A 577 -31.56 19.59 -33.66
CA TYR A 577 -32.19 19.19 -32.38
C TYR A 577 -32.32 17.66 -32.22
N ASP A 578 -32.69 16.96 -33.29
CA ASP A 578 -32.89 15.49 -33.26
C ASP A 578 -31.59 14.73 -33.00
N ALA A 579 -30.45 15.27 -33.41
CA ALA A 579 -29.14 14.66 -33.13
C ALA A 579 -28.77 14.60 -31.64
N LEU A 580 -29.40 15.40 -30.79
CA LEU A 580 -29.17 15.48 -29.35
C LEU A 580 -30.17 14.64 -28.54
N GLN A 581 -31.16 14.00 -29.18
CA GLN A 581 -32.14 13.18 -28.47
C GLN A 581 -31.61 11.76 -28.21
N GLY A 582 -31.94 11.18 -27.06
CA GLY A 582 -31.68 9.78 -26.73
C GLY A 582 -32.65 8.85 -27.47
N GLU A 583 -32.36 7.55 -27.52
CA GLU A 583 -33.24 6.54 -28.13
C GLU A 583 -34.51 6.26 -27.31
N ASP A 584 -34.60 6.74 -26.09
CA ASP A 584 -35.68 6.48 -25.14
C ASP A 584 -36.57 7.71 -24.86
N ASP A 585 -36.50 8.78 -25.70
CA ASP A 585 -37.34 9.97 -25.56
C ASP A 585 -38.44 10.05 -26.62
#